data_718136553fe750cf6240e256ac1247be
#
_entry.id   718136553fe750cf6240e256ac1247be
#
_cell.length_a   1.000
_cell.length_b   1.000
_cell.length_c   1.000
_cell.angle_alpha   90.00
_cell.angle_beta   90.00
_cell.angle_gamma   90.00
#
_symmetry.space_group_name_H-M   'P 1'
#
loop_
_entity.id
_entity.type
_entity.pdbx_description
1 polymer ?
#
loop_
_entity_poly.entity_id
_entity_poly.type
_entity_poly.pdbx_seq_one_letter_code
_entity_poly.pdbx_strand_id
1 'polypeptide(L)'
;MTKDDCIFCKLANGVFPTNVIYEDEDFTAILDAAPAAKGHALILPKQHSDNLYELPDETAAKVLPVAKKIANAMKKTFNCDGVNVQQNNEAAAGQSVFHFHVHGIPRFKKDGISLLWKPGKPTDAEQAETCKLLKDALQ
;
A
#
# COMPACT_ATOMS: atom_id res chain seq x y z
N MET A 1 -5.96 15.96 -7.99
CA MET A 1 -6.28 15.97 -9.42
C MET A 1 -6.28 14.54 -9.95
N THR A 2 -7.23 14.20 -10.81
CA THR A 2 -7.31 12.85 -11.40
C THR A 2 -6.64 12.82 -12.78
N LYS A 3 -6.29 11.60 -13.24
CA LYS A 3 -5.74 11.40 -14.60
C LYS A 3 -6.67 10.52 -15.42
N ASP A 4 -7.00 10.97 -16.63
CA ASP A 4 -7.96 10.29 -17.50
C ASP A 4 -7.52 8.91 -17.96
N ASP A 5 -6.21 8.66 -18.05
CA ASP A 5 -5.64 7.37 -18.46
C ASP A 5 -5.27 6.47 -17.29
N CYS A 6 -5.59 6.87 -16.06
CA CYS A 6 -5.26 6.10 -14.86
C CYS A 6 -6.45 5.23 -14.44
N ILE A 7 -6.26 3.91 -14.48
CA ILE A 7 -7.29 2.96 -14.08
C ILE A 7 -7.68 3.12 -12.60
N PHE A 8 -6.72 3.41 -11.72
CA PHE A 8 -7.00 3.58 -10.30
C PHE A 8 -7.73 4.88 -10.00
N CYS A 9 -7.47 5.96 -10.76
CA CYS A 9 -8.28 7.17 -10.68
C CYS A 9 -9.75 6.85 -11.01
N LYS A 10 -9.97 6.06 -12.05
CA LYS A 10 -11.32 5.68 -12.50
C LYS A 10 -12.02 4.80 -11.49
N LEU A 11 -11.31 3.81 -10.92
CA LEU A 11 -11.87 2.93 -9.91
C LEU A 11 -12.16 3.69 -8.60
N ALA A 12 -11.25 4.55 -8.19
CA ALA A 12 -11.39 5.31 -6.94
C ALA A 12 -12.54 6.33 -7.00
N ASN A 13 -12.87 6.81 -8.19
CA ASN A 13 -13.90 7.85 -8.38
C ASN A 13 -15.20 7.32 -9.00
N GLY A 14 -15.38 6.01 -9.04
CA GLY A 14 -16.65 5.40 -9.47
C GLY A 14 -16.91 5.43 -10.96
N VAL A 15 -15.91 5.71 -11.80
CA VAL A 15 -16.05 5.70 -13.26
C VAL A 15 -16.23 4.26 -13.77
N PHE A 16 -15.50 3.31 -13.19
CA PHE A 16 -15.67 1.89 -13.48
C PHE A 16 -16.24 1.17 -12.27
N PRO A 17 -17.16 0.21 -12.46
CA PRO A 17 -17.68 -0.59 -11.37
C PRO A 17 -16.60 -1.50 -10.78
N THR A 18 -16.62 -1.66 -9.46
CA THR A 18 -15.70 -2.54 -8.75
C THR A 18 -16.30 -2.88 -7.38
N ASN A 19 -15.66 -3.78 -6.66
CA ASN A 19 -16.11 -4.17 -5.32
C ASN A 19 -15.51 -3.21 -4.28
N VAL A 20 -16.26 -2.19 -3.93
CA VAL A 20 -15.85 -1.18 -2.94
C VAL A 20 -16.17 -1.68 -1.55
N ILE A 21 -15.16 -1.73 -0.66
CA ILE A 21 -15.35 -2.16 0.73
C ILE A 21 -15.36 -0.99 1.71
N TYR A 22 -14.84 0.16 1.31
CA TYR A 22 -14.79 1.37 2.13
C TYR A 22 -14.66 2.59 1.24
N GLU A 23 -15.29 3.68 1.63
CA GLU A 23 -15.15 4.94 0.91
C GLU A 23 -15.34 6.11 1.88
N ASP A 24 -14.51 7.14 1.71
CA ASP A 24 -14.68 8.43 2.37
C ASP A 24 -14.36 9.57 1.38
N GLU A 25 -14.19 10.79 1.87
CA GLU A 25 -13.90 11.95 1.00
C GLU A 25 -12.60 11.80 0.23
N ASP A 26 -11.61 11.14 0.81
CA ASP A 26 -10.24 11.11 0.29
C ASP A 26 -9.86 9.78 -0.33
N PHE A 27 -10.49 8.68 0.09
CA PHE A 27 -10.08 7.32 -0.29
C PHE A 27 -11.24 6.45 -0.72
N THR A 28 -10.93 5.49 -1.57
CA THR A 28 -11.77 4.35 -1.89
C THR A 28 -10.95 3.08 -1.71
N ALA A 29 -11.45 2.14 -0.95
CA ALA A 29 -10.81 0.83 -0.84
C ALA A 29 -11.62 -0.21 -1.59
N ILE A 30 -10.93 -0.98 -2.43
CA ILE A 30 -11.54 -1.98 -3.31
C ILE A 30 -10.86 -3.33 -3.10
N LEU A 31 -11.51 -4.39 -3.58
CA LEU A 31 -10.84 -5.69 -3.67
C LEU A 31 -9.92 -5.73 -4.89
N ASP A 32 -8.73 -6.30 -4.73
CA ASP A 32 -7.81 -6.50 -5.84
C ASP A 32 -8.37 -7.58 -6.76
N ALA A 33 -8.42 -7.31 -8.08
CA ALA A 33 -8.93 -8.25 -9.07
C ALA A 33 -7.99 -9.45 -9.30
N ALA A 34 -6.70 -9.30 -8.96
CA ALA A 34 -5.69 -10.35 -9.04
C ALA A 34 -5.07 -10.60 -7.66
N PRO A 35 -5.85 -11.09 -6.68
CA PRO A 35 -5.47 -11.09 -5.29
C PRO A 35 -4.36 -12.07 -4.96
N ALA A 36 -3.48 -11.67 -4.03
CA ALA A 36 -2.50 -12.58 -3.43
C ALA A 36 -3.18 -13.55 -2.46
N ALA A 37 -4.28 -13.13 -1.84
CA ALA A 37 -5.07 -13.93 -0.92
C ALA A 37 -6.52 -13.47 -0.99
N LYS A 38 -7.45 -14.31 -0.54
CA LYS A 38 -8.86 -13.93 -0.43
C LYS A 38 -8.98 -12.70 0.48
N GLY A 39 -9.63 -11.66 -0.04
CA GLY A 39 -9.80 -10.42 0.71
C GLY A 39 -8.69 -9.41 0.53
N HIS A 40 -7.71 -9.67 -0.34
CA HIS A 40 -6.66 -8.70 -0.68
C HIS A 40 -7.31 -7.39 -1.15
N ALA A 41 -7.05 -6.31 -0.44
CA ALA A 41 -7.66 -5.01 -0.70
C ALA A 41 -6.63 -3.98 -1.14
N LEU A 42 -7.10 -2.99 -1.89
CA LEU A 42 -6.31 -1.83 -2.31
C LEU A 42 -6.96 -0.57 -1.74
N ILE A 43 -6.18 0.28 -1.09
CA ILE A 43 -6.62 1.59 -0.63
C ILE A 43 -6.12 2.62 -1.62
N LEU A 44 -7.04 3.31 -2.28
CA LEU A 44 -6.75 4.25 -3.36
C LEU A 44 -7.12 5.67 -2.94
N PRO A 45 -6.17 6.62 -2.93
CA PRO A 45 -6.57 8.03 -2.86
C PRO A 45 -7.38 8.41 -4.10
N LYS A 46 -8.40 9.24 -3.91
CA LYS A 46 -9.21 9.74 -5.04
C LYS A 46 -8.43 10.71 -5.91
N GLN A 47 -7.48 11.45 -5.33
CA GLN A 47 -6.58 12.34 -6.05
C GLN A 47 -5.36 11.56 -6.52
N HIS A 48 -4.87 11.88 -7.71
CA HIS A 48 -3.73 11.18 -8.28
C HIS A 48 -2.41 11.66 -7.70
N SER A 49 -1.58 10.71 -7.31
CA SER A 49 -0.13 10.85 -7.11
C SER A 49 0.48 9.56 -7.61
N ASP A 50 1.58 9.61 -8.33
CA ASP A 50 2.18 8.40 -8.89
C ASP A 50 2.62 7.44 -7.78
N ASN A 51 3.21 7.99 -6.72
CA ASN A 51 3.74 7.19 -5.60
C ASN A 51 3.91 8.08 -4.35
N LEU A 52 4.57 7.54 -3.33
CA LEU A 52 4.77 8.21 -2.05
C LEU A 52 5.54 9.52 -2.18
N TYR A 53 6.48 9.59 -3.13
CA TYR A 53 7.37 10.76 -3.24
C TYR A 53 6.61 12.06 -3.49
N GLU A 54 5.52 11.99 -4.22
CA GLU A 54 4.71 13.17 -4.55
C GLU A 54 3.35 13.21 -3.84
N LEU A 55 3.08 12.23 -2.97
CA LEU A 55 1.83 12.19 -2.21
C LEU A 55 1.77 13.38 -1.25
N PRO A 56 0.68 14.17 -1.25
CA PRO A 56 0.55 15.25 -0.28
C PRO A 56 0.58 14.72 1.16
N ASP A 57 1.26 15.47 2.04
CA ASP A 57 1.39 15.08 3.46
C ASP A 57 0.03 14.88 4.13
N GLU A 58 -0.96 15.69 3.77
CA GLU A 58 -2.32 15.57 4.30
C GLU A 58 -2.93 14.20 3.97
N THR A 59 -2.74 13.74 2.73
CA THR A 59 -3.22 12.43 2.31
C THR A 59 -2.43 11.32 2.99
N ALA A 60 -1.11 11.47 3.06
CA ALA A 60 -0.23 10.52 3.73
C ALA A 60 -0.62 10.32 5.20
N ALA A 61 -0.98 11.41 5.89
CA ALA A 61 -1.39 11.36 7.29
C ALA A 61 -2.68 10.58 7.51
N LYS A 62 -3.54 10.47 6.50
CA LYS A 62 -4.87 9.85 6.63
C LYS A 62 -4.91 8.39 6.18
N VAL A 63 -3.90 7.90 5.46
CA VAL A 63 -3.98 6.57 4.86
C VAL A 63 -3.85 5.44 5.89
N LEU A 64 -2.97 5.56 6.88
CA LEU A 64 -2.82 4.51 7.90
C LEU A 64 -4.06 4.33 8.78
N PRO A 65 -4.78 5.38 9.20
CA PRO A 65 -6.06 5.17 9.86
C PRO A 65 -7.06 4.35 9.05
N VAL A 66 -7.12 4.56 7.72
CA VAL A 66 -7.97 3.74 6.85
C VAL A 66 -7.46 2.30 6.78
N ALA A 67 -6.15 2.12 6.62
CA ALA A 67 -5.53 0.79 6.61
C ALA A 67 -5.82 0.02 7.91
N LYS A 68 -5.77 0.69 9.04
CA LYS A 68 -6.08 0.11 10.34
C LYS A 68 -7.52 -0.40 10.41
N LYS A 69 -8.48 0.38 9.92
CA LYS A 69 -9.90 -0.04 9.88
C LYS A 69 -10.06 -1.31 9.05
N ILE A 70 -9.42 -1.34 7.88
CA ILE A 70 -9.52 -2.48 6.97
C ILE A 70 -8.83 -3.71 7.56
N ALA A 71 -7.65 -3.55 8.15
CA ALA A 71 -6.93 -4.65 8.80
C ALA A 71 -7.74 -5.26 9.93
N ASN A 72 -8.38 -4.43 10.75
CA ASN A 72 -9.25 -4.91 11.83
C ASN A 72 -10.46 -5.66 11.27
N ALA A 73 -11.05 -5.17 10.17
CA ALA A 73 -12.15 -5.86 9.50
C ALA A 73 -11.71 -7.22 8.96
N MET A 74 -10.49 -7.31 8.41
CA MET A 74 -9.93 -8.59 7.94
C MET A 74 -9.75 -9.59 9.07
N LYS A 75 -9.22 -9.14 10.21
CA LYS A 75 -9.07 -9.99 11.39
C LYS A 75 -10.43 -10.52 11.86
N LYS A 76 -11.42 -9.67 11.93
CA LYS A 76 -12.76 -10.03 12.37
C LYS A 76 -13.46 -10.98 11.38
N THR A 77 -13.34 -10.71 10.09
CA THR A 77 -14.06 -11.44 9.04
C THR A 77 -13.44 -12.79 8.74
N PHE A 78 -12.10 -12.83 8.59
CA PHE A 78 -11.39 -14.01 8.11
C PHE A 78 -10.71 -14.79 9.24
N ASN A 79 -10.63 -14.23 10.44
CA ASN A 79 -9.86 -14.80 11.54
C ASN A 79 -8.43 -15.15 11.08
N CYS A 80 -7.84 -14.26 10.26
CA CYS A 80 -6.51 -14.48 9.70
C CYS A 80 -5.41 -14.37 10.77
N ASP A 81 -4.27 -15.00 10.51
CA ASP A 81 -3.14 -15.02 11.46
C ASP A 81 -2.37 -13.69 11.46
N GLY A 82 -2.48 -12.93 10.40
CA GLY A 82 -1.85 -11.61 10.29
C GLY A 82 -2.36 -10.85 9.08
N VAL A 83 -1.89 -9.62 8.94
CA VAL A 83 -2.21 -8.76 7.80
C VAL A 83 -0.95 -8.04 7.36
N ASN A 84 -0.63 -8.09 6.07
CA ASN A 84 0.38 -7.21 5.51
C ASN A 84 -0.26 -5.92 5.05
N VAL A 85 0.32 -4.81 5.46
CA VAL A 85 0.02 -3.48 4.93
C VAL A 85 1.25 -3.06 4.14
N GLN A 86 1.13 -2.98 2.81
CA GLN A 86 2.28 -2.84 1.92
C GLN A 86 2.06 -1.72 0.93
N GLN A 87 3.09 -0.91 0.71
CA GLN A 87 3.10 0.17 -0.26
C GLN A 87 4.43 0.13 -1.01
N ASN A 88 4.38 0.23 -2.34
CA ASN A 88 5.56 0.11 -3.20
C ASN A 88 5.73 1.35 -4.04
N ASN A 89 6.97 1.80 -4.20
CA ASN A 89 7.31 2.97 -5.01
C ASN A 89 8.29 2.55 -6.10
N GLU A 90 7.89 2.73 -7.35
CA GLU A 90 8.62 2.41 -8.57
C GLU A 90 8.70 0.90 -8.85
N ALA A 91 8.99 0.57 -10.11
CA ALA A 91 8.94 -0.81 -10.61
C ALA A 91 9.89 -1.75 -9.87
N ALA A 92 11.10 -1.26 -9.53
CA ALA A 92 12.09 -2.08 -8.83
C ALA A 92 11.60 -2.53 -7.44
N ALA A 93 10.70 -1.77 -6.84
CA ALA A 93 10.11 -2.09 -5.54
C ALA A 93 8.77 -2.80 -5.66
N GLY A 94 8.31 -3.11 -6.88
CA GLY A 94 7.08 -3.86 -7.10
C GLY A 94 5.86 -3.02 -7.45
N GLN A 95 6.02 -1.72 -7.73
CA GLN A 95 4.90 -0.90 -8.17
C GLN A 95 4.60 -1.19 -9.64
N SER A 96 3.38 -1.66 -9.93
CA SER A 96 2.96 -1.97 -11.30
C SER A 96 1.96 -0.95 -11.85
N VAL A 97 1.23 -0.25 -11.00
CA VAL A 97 0.30 0.82 -11.38
C VAL A 97 0.77 2.11 -10.73
N PHE A 98 0.98 3.15 -11.54
CA PHE A 98 1.51 4.43 -11.06
C PHE A 98 0.38 5.37 -10.63
N HIS A 99 -0.28 4.93 -9.58
CA HIS A 99 -1.21 5.65 -8.74
C HIS A 99 -0.94 5.12 -7.33
N PHE A 100 -0.56 5.98 -6.41
CA PHE A 100 -0.26 5.57 -5.04
C PHE A 100 -1.37 4.68 -4.49
N HIS A 101 -1.00 3.54 -3.93
CA HIS A 101 -1.97 2.65 -3.32
C HIS A 101 -1.33 1.82 -2.22
N VAL A 102 -2.15 1.42 -1.26
CA VAL A 102 -1.73 0.58 -0.15
C VAL A 102 -2.47 -0.75 -0.24
N HIS A 103 -1.70 -1.84 -0.21
CA HIS A 103 -2.25 -3.20 -0.16
C HIS A 103 -2.58 -3.58 1.27
N GLY A 104 -3.73 -4.22 1.48
CA GLY A 104 -4.03 -4.95 2.69
C GLY A 104 -4.18 -6.42 2.32
N ILE A 105 -3.37 -7.29 2.90
CA ILE A 105 -3.35 -8.71 2.53
C ILE A 105 -3.53 -9.57 3.77
N PRO A 106 -4.69 -10.26 3.90
CA PRO A 106 -4.87 -11.22 4.99
C PRO A 106 -3.90 -12.38 4.83
N ARG A 107 -3.22 -12.74 5.92
CA ARG A 107 -2.21 -13.78 5.89
C ARG A 107 -2.57 -14.92 6.83
N PHE A 108 -2.27 -16.14 6.39
CA PHE A 108 -2.47 -17.36 7.18
C PHE A 108 -1.16 -18.12 7.25
N LYS A 109 -0.94 -18.84 8.35
CA LYS A 109 0.23 -19.70 8.46
C LYS A 109 0.23 -20.70 7.31
N LYS A 110 1.39 -20.84 6.66
CA LYS A 110 1.57 -21.79 5.54
C LYS A 110 0.68 -21.50 4.32
N ASP A 111 0.36 -20.21 4.08
CA ASP A 111 -0.46 -19.81 2.92
C ASP A 111 0.32 -19.85 1.59
N GLY A 112 1.62 -20.13 1.63
CA GLY A 112 2.46 -20.22 0.44
C GLY A 112 2.87 -18.88 -0.16
N ILE A 113 2.46 -17.77 0.44
CA ILE A 113 2.82 -16.43 -0.03
C ILE A 113 4.10 -15.98 0.68
N SER A 114 5.12 -15.56 -0.08
CA SER A 114 6.36 -15.06 0.49
C SER A 114 6.55 -13.58 0.15
N LEU A 115 6.55 -12.75 1.19
CA LEU A 115 6.89 -11.32 1.10
C LEU A 115 8.16 -11.02 1.91
N LEU A 116 8.95 -12.07 2.21
CA LEU A 116 10.13 -11.96 3.04
C LEU A 116 11.39 -11.82 2.20
N TRP A 117 12.42 -11.24 2.80
CA TRP A 117 13.73 -11.05 2.19
C TRP A 117 14.78 -11.84 2.96
N LYS A 118 15.93 -12.03 2.31
CA LYS A 118 17.09 -12.63 2.98
C LYS A 118 17.86 -11.54 3.74
N PRO A 119 18.04 -11.66 5.07
CA PRO A 119 18.77 -10.66 5.83
C PRO A 119 20.20 -10.50 5.34
N GLY A 120 20.64 -9.24 5.16
CA GLY A 120 22.02 -8.93 4.86
C GLY A 120 22.89 -8.91 6.13
N LYS A 121 24.19 -8.75 5.95
CA LYS A 121 25.16 -8.72 7.05
C LYS A 121 26.18 -7.58 6.85
N PRO A 122 25.73 -6.31 6.90
CA PRO A 122 26.65 -5.19 6.80
C PRO A 122 27.57 -5.12 8.02
N THR A 123 28.74 -4.52 7.85
CA THR A 123 29.62 -4.22 8.99
C THR A 123 29.09 -3.00 9.74
N ASP A 124 29.53 -2.81 10.97
CA ASP A 124 29.18 -1.63 11.77
C ASP A 124 29.63 -0.34 11.09
N ALA A 125 30.81 -0.36 10.46
CA ALA A 125 31.34 0.80 9.74
C ALA A 125 30.49 1.16 8.53
N GLU A 126 30.04 0.15 7.75
CA GLU A 126 29.14 0.36 6.62
C GLU A 126 27.80 0.96 7.07
N GLN A 127 27.25 0.46 8.17
CA GLN A 127 25.99 0.98 8.72
C GLN A 127 26.14 2.42 9.21
N ALA A 128 27.27 2.73 9.88
CA ALA A 128 27.53 4.09 10.38
C ALA A 128 27.62 5.09 9.21
N GLU A 129 28.31 4.73 8.14
CA GLU A 129 28.44 5.57 6.95
C GLU A 129 27.09 5.79 6.28
N THR A 130 26.33 4.73 6.08
CA THR A 130 24.99 4.81 5.50
C THR A 130 24.07 5.70 6.35
N CYS A 131 24.13 5.54 7.67
CA CYS A 131 23.37 6.35 8.61
C CYS A 131 23.69 7.84 8.42
N LYS A 132 24.98 8.19 8.30
CA LYS A 132 25.41 9.58 8.11
C LYS A 132 24.87 10.14 6.78
N LEU A 133 24.98 9.39 5.70
CA LEU A 133 24.52 9.83 4.38
C LEU A 133 23.02 10.13 4.39
N LEU A 134 22.22 9.26 4.98
CA LEU A 134 20.77 9.45 5.05
C LEU A 134 20.38 10.60 5.97
N LYS A 135 21.06 10.74 7.11
CA LYS A 135 20.81 11.89 8.01
C LYS A 135 21.08 13.21 7.30
N ASP A 136 22.18 13.28 6.55
CA ASP A 136 22.53 14.50 5.81
C ASP A 136 21.48 14.81 4.74
N ALA A 137 20.96 13.79 4.08
CA ALA A 137 19.94 13.95 3.04
C ALA A 137 18.56 14.35 3.60
N LEU A 138 18.29 14.05 4.87
CA LEU A 138 17.01 14.38 5.53
C LEU A 138 16.96 15.82 6.03
N GLN A 139 18.06 16.53 6.04
CA GLN A 139 18.11 17.92 6.51
C GLN A 139 17.70 18.93 5.44
#